data_4d339d96f084d5a5bc913e15d9addd8d
#
_entry.id   4d339d96f084d5a5bc913e15d9addd8d
#
_cell.length_a   1.000
_cell.length_b   1.000
_cell.length_c   1.000
_cell.angle_alpha   90.00
_cell.angle_beta   90.00
_cell.angle_gamma   90.00
#
_symmetry.space_group_name_H-M   'P 1'
#
loop_
_entity.id
_entity.type
_entity.pdbx_description
1 polymer ?
#
loop_
_entity_poly.entity_id
_entity_poly.type
_entity_poly.pdbx_seq_one_letter_code
_entity_poly.pdbx_strand_id
1 'polypeptide(L)'
;TSDSRNLVTEATKGLFDGTQTLFIHADEEKQIVDGIQLALENGIKKIVIVGGFEAYKAAPLLLKNNIGVLLRRIHDLPTNEDQDIDLPYKMAKILTDKGILVGLENSGSKERMSSRNLPFLAGTCVAYGLDKEKALQLITLNTAKLLGIDQQCGSLEEGKDATLFISEGDALDMRTNKLTHAFIQGRMISLATHQTKLSDKYKAKYNQK
;
A
#
# COMPACT_ATOMS: atom_id res chain seq x y z
N THR A 1 -24.59 -10.26 39.01
CA THR A 1 -23.45 -9.68 38.29
C THR A 1 -23.86 -9.54 36.83
N SER A 2 -24.28 -8.32 36.41
CA SER A 2 -24.57 -8.07 35.00
C SER A 2 -23.26 -8.19 34.24
N ASP A 3 -23.17 -9.23 33.43
CA ASP A 3 -22.09 -9.43 32.48
C ASP A 3 -22.22 -8.31 31.43
N SER A 4 -21.64 -7.13 31.73
CA SER A 4 -21.68 -6.01 30.82
C SER A 4 -20.76 -6.35 29.65
N ARG A 5 -21.37 -6.79 28.56
CA ARG A 5 -20.69 -7.11 27.31
C ARG A 5 -19.88 -5.91 26.86
N ASN A 6 -18.55 -6.02 26.87
CA ASN A 6 -17.66 -4.98 26.40
C ASN A 6 -17.46 -5.14 24.89
N LEU A 7 -18.13 -4.30 24.12
CA LEU A 7 -18.09 -4.34 22.65
C LEU A 7 -16.69 -4.14 22.07
N VAL A 8 -15.84 -3.35 22.75
CA VAL A 8 -14.45 -3.14 22.33
C VAL A 8 -13.66 -4.44 22.45
N THR A 9 -13.76 -5.11 23.60
CA THR A 9 -13.11 -6.40 23.81
C THR A 9 -13.61 -7.46 22.83
N GLU A 10 -14.90 -7.49 22.54
CA GLU A 10 -15.44 -8.43 21.55
C GLU A 10 -14.95 -8.15 20.13
N ALA A 11 -14.88 -6.88 19.73
CA ALA A 11 -14.40 -6.48 18.42
C ALA A 11 -12.91 -6.86 18.17
N THR A 12 -12.13 -7.02 19.22
CA THR A 12 -10.69 -7.37 19.13
C THR A 12 -10.40 -8.87 19.30
N LYS A 13 -11.40 -9.72 19.55
CA LYS A 13 -11.20 -11.17 19.70
C LYS A 13 -10.50 -11.82 18.51
N GLY A 14 -10.82 -11.35 17.28
CA GLY A 14 -10.22 -11.86 16.06
C GLY A 14 -8.71 -11.69 15.94
N LEU A 15 -8.10 -10.80 16.74
CA LEU A 15 -6.64 -10.68 16.82
C LEU A 15 -6.01 -11.90 17.45
N PHE A 16 -6.68 -12.52 18.44
CA PHE A 16 -6.18 -13.65 19.22
C PHE A 16 -6.52 -15.00 18.57
N ASP A 17 -7.63 -15.10 17.86
CA ASP A 17 -8.00 -16.33 17.13
C ASP A 17 -7.44 -16.37 15.70
N GLY A 18 -6.78 -15.28 15.26
CA GLY A 18 -6.12 -15.17 13.96
C GLY A 18 -7.04 -14.86 12.79
N THR A 19 -8.29 -14.46 13.03
CA THR A 19 -9.22 -14.01 11.98
C THR A 19 -9.01 -12.56 11.59
N GLN A 20 -8.36 -11.76 12.45
CA GLN A 20 -7.99 -10.37 12.20
C GLN A 20 -6.48 -10.19 12.14
N THR A 21 -6.04 -9.17 11.43
CA THR A 21 -4.64 -8.73 11.34
C THR A 21 -4.44 -7.48 12.18
N LEU A 22 -3.39 -7.45 12.99
CA LEU A 22 -2.96 -6.28 13.74
C LEU A 22 -2.06 -5.40 12.85
N PHE A 23 -2.47 -4.17 12.63
CA PHE A 23 -1.66 -3.16 11.93
C PHE A 23 -0.99 -2.26 12.96
N ILE A 24 0.34 -2.32 13.03
CA ILE A 24 1.15 -1.53 13.96
C ILE A 24 1.77 -0.35 13.19
N HIS A 25 1.37 0.87 13.55
CA HIS A 25 1.99 2.08 13.01
C HIS A 25 3.29 2.37 13.76
N ALA A 26 4.42 2.16 13.09
CA ALA A 26 5.75 2.36 13.64
C ALA A 26 6.75 2.67 12.53
N ASP A 27 7.60 3.65 12.75
CA ASP A 27 8.62 4.10 11.80
C ASP A 27 10.04 3.74 12.26
N GLU A 28 10.35 3.88 13.54
CA GLU A 28 11.68 3.64 14.11
C GLU A 28 11.89 2.15 14.46
N GLU A 29 13.13 1.69 14.35
CA GLU A 29 13.51 0.30 14.65
C GLU A 29 12.99 -0.16 16.01
N LYS A 30 13.21 0.63 17.07
CA LYS A 30 12.79 0.29 18.43
C LYS A 30 11.27 0.14 18.53
N GLN A 31 10.51 1.06 17.94
CA GLN A 31 9.04 1.00 17.96
C GLN A 31 8.53 -0.26 17.23
N ILE A 32 9.15 -0.61 16.10
CA ILE A 32 8.82 -1.80 15.32
C ILE A 32 9.08 -3.05 16.14
N VAL A 33 10.27 -3.16 16.74
CA VAL A 33 10.69 -4.33 17.53
C VAL A 33 9.81 -4.49 18.78
N ASP A 34 9.64 -3.43 19.56
CA ASP A 34 8.84 -3.43 20.79
C ASP A 34 7.37 -3.78 20.49
N GLY A 35 6.80 -3.19 19.41
CA GLY A 35 5.43 -3.46 19.00
C GLY A 35 5.21 -4.91 18.56
N ILE A 36 6.15 -5.48 17.81
CA ILE A 36 6.10 -6.89 17.39
C ILE A 36 6.21 -7.81 18.59
N GLN A 37 7.17 -7.55 19.48
CA GLN A 37 7.39 -8.38 20.67
C GLN A 37 6.15 -8.39 21.56
N LEU A 38 5.58 -7.21 21.86
CA LEU A 38 4.37 -7.09 22.66
C LEU A 38 3.19 -7.86 22.01
N ALA A 39 3.02 -7.79 20.71
CA ALA A 39 1.96 -8.51 20.01
C ALA A 39 2.16 -10.05 20.12
N LEU A 40 3.39 -10.53 19.88
CA LEU A 40 3.72 -11.94 19.94
C LEU A 40 3.59 -12.51 21.35
N GLU A 41 4.02 -11.78 22.40
CA GLU A 41 3.87 -12.16 23.81
C GLU A 41 2.39 -12.30 24.21
N ASN A 42 1.51 -11.54 23.58
CA ASN A 42 0.07 -11.65 23.78
C ASN A 42 -0.62 -12.63 22.82
N GLY A 43 0.12 -13.44 22.07
CA GLY A 43 -0.41 -14.49 21.20
C GLY A 43 -0.92 -14.01 19.84
N ILE A 44 -0.73 -12.74 19.49
CA ILE A 44 -1.14 -12.18 18.19
C ILE A 44 -0.06 -12.52 17.14
N LYS A 45 -0.45 -13.25 16.09
CA LYS A 45 0.50 -13.76 15.08
C LYS A 45 0.38 -13.09 13.72
N LYS A 46 -0.78 -12.57 13.37
CA LYS A 46 -0.99 -11.83 12.10
C LYS A 46 -0.72 -10.36 12.33
N ILE A 47 0.46 -9.92 11.92
CA ILE A 47 0.96 -8.55 12.13
C ILE A 47 1.39 -7.96 10.81
N VAL A 48 1.10 -6.69 10.59
CA VAL A 48 1.61 -5.86 9.49
C VAL A 48 2.13 -4.56 10.09
N ILE A 49 3.33 -4.16 9.69
CA ILE A 49 3.89 -2.85 10.05
C ILE A 49 3.40 -1.81 9.04
N VAL A 50 2.96 -0.67 9.51
CA VAL A 50 2.56 0.49 8.69
C VAL A 50 3.50 1.65 8.98
N GLY A 51 4.07 2.23 7.95
CA GLY A 51 5.15 3.21 8.04
C GLY A 51 6.48 2.58 7.68
N GLY A 52 7.22 2.08 8.66
CA GLY A 52 8.38 1.23 8.45
C GLY A 52 9.62 1.92 7.92
N PHE A 53 9.87 3.18 8.28
CA PHE A 53 11.06 3.94 7.83
C PHE A 53 12.38 3.25 8.17
N GLU A 54 12.46 2.56 9.30
CA GLU A 54 13.62 1.79 9.72
C GLU A 54 13.40 0.27 9.71
N ALA A 55 12.36 -0.20 9.04
CA ALA A 55 12.02 -1.63 8.97
C ALA A 55 13.16 -2.52 8.44
N TYR A 56 14.06 -1.95 7.62
CA TYR A 56 15.22 -2.67 7.09
C TYR A 56 16.20 -3.13 8.19
N LYS A 57 16.25 -2.43 9.33
CA LYS A 57 17.05 -2.78 10.50
C LYS A 57 16.42 -3.96 11.26
N ALA A 58 15.09 -4.00 11.33
CA ALA A 58 14.32 -5.08 11.95
C ALA A 58 14.05 -6.28 11.02
N ALA A 59 14.63 -6.31 9.82
CA ALA A 59 14.36 -7.33 8.80
C ALA A 59 14.45 -8.78 9.28
N PRO A 60 15.43 -9.21 10.12
CA PRO A 60 15.47 -10.59 10.63
C PRO A 60 14.23 -10.95 11.48
N LEU A 61 13.73 -10.02 12.27
CA LEU A 61 12.53 -10.23 13.11
C LEU A 61 11.27 -10.31 12.24
N LEU A 62 11.15 -9.43 11.22
CA LEU A 62 10.06 -9.43 10.26
C LEU A 62 9.99 -10.76 9.51
N LEU A 63 11.11 -11.22 8.96
CA LEU A 63 11.19 -12.49 8.22
C LEU A 63 10.86 -13.70 9.10
N LYS A 64 11.45 -13.77 10.31
CA LYS A 64 11.21 -14.87 11.26
C LYS A 64 9.73 -15.07 11.56
N ASN A 65 8.96 -13.98 11.61
CA ASN A 65 7.55 -13.99 11.99
C ASN A 65 6.60 -13.78 10.80
N ASN A 66 7.11 -13.79 9.56
CA ASN A 66 6.32 -13.55 8.34
C ASN A 66 5.50 -12.25 8.39
N ILE A 67 6.12 -11.18 8.89
CA ILE A 67 5.51 -9.86 9.04
C ILE A 67 5.82 -9.03 7.81
N GLY A 68 4.79 -8.53 7.14
CA GLY A 68 4.93 -7.63 6.00
C GLY A 68 4.89 -6.15 6.41
N VAL A 69 5.20 -5.29 5.44
CA VAL A 69 5.31 -3.84 5.66
C VAL A 69 4.51 -3.09 4.62
N LEU A 70 3.63 -2.20 5.07
CA LEU A 70 3.02 -1.15 4.25
C LEU A 70 3.85 0.12 4.39
N LEU A 71 4.71 0.38 3.40
CA LEU A 71 5.58 1.55 3.40
C LEU A 71 4.79 2.82 3.11
N ARG A 72 5.05 3.84 3.93
CA ARG A 72 4.50 5.18 3.79
C ARG A 72 5.57 6.17 3.33
N ARG A 73 5.14 7.21 2.61
CA ARG A 73 5.96 8.38 2.26
C ARG A 73 7.30 8.04 1.58
N ILE A 74 7.23 7.33 0.47
CA ILE A 74 8.44 7.08 -0.35
C ILE A 74 9.08 8.39 -0.82
N HIS A 75 8.28 9.40 -1.15
CA HIS A 75 8.78 10.74 -1.47
C HIS A 75 8.94 11.55 -0.19
N ASP A 76 9.98 11.24 0.57
CA ASP A 76 10.34 11.94 1.80
C ASP A 76 11.86 12.09 1.91
N LEU A 77 12.31 12.84 2.90
CA LEU A 77 13.71 12.92 3.27
C LEU A 77 14.05 11.85 4.31
N PRO A 78 15.31 11.47 4.44
CA PRO A 78 15.76 10.61 5.54
C PRO A 78 15.41 11.22 6.90
N THR A 79 15.17 10.36 7.87
CA THR A 79 14.83 10.79 9.24
C THR A 79 16.04 11.31 9.99
N ASN A 80 17.25 10.75 9.71
CA ASN A 80 18.48 11.07 10.38
C ASN A 80 19.53 11.57 9.38
N GLU A 81 20.41 12.48 9.83
CA GLU A 81 21.43 13.12 9.01
C GLU A 81 22.51 12.15 8.47
N ASP A 82 22.70 11.01 9.13
CA ASP A 82 23.66 9.96 8.75
C ASP A 82 23.11 8.96 7.73
N GLN A 83 21.84 9.07 7.37
CA GLN A 83 21.22 8.18 6.39
C GLN A 83 21.47 8.64 4.94
N ASP A 84 21.53 7.67 4.02
CA ASP A 84 21.57 7.95 2.58
C ASP A 84 20.35 8.81 2.19
N ILE A 85 20.60 9.92 1.50
CA ILE A 85 19.55 10.86 1.05
C ILE A 85 18.46 10.16 0.24
N ASP A 86 18.82 9.10 -0.48
CA ASP A 86 17.90 8.32 -1.31
C ASP A 86 17.26 7.12 -0.56
N LEU A 87 17.52 6.94 0.73
CA LEU A 87 17.04 5.80 1.49
C LEU A 87 15.53 5.60 1.38
N PRO A 88 14.67 6.63 1.53
CA PRO A 88 13.23 6.44 1.41
C PRO A 88 12.81 5.88 0.04
N TYR A 89 13.45 6.32 -1.03
CA TYR A 89 13.16 5.87 -2.41
C TYR A 89 13.63 4.43 -2.67
N LYS A 90 14.70 4.00 -2.00
CA LYS A 90 15.30 2.65 -2.11
C LYS A 90 14.64 1.63 -1.19
N MET A 91 13.86 2.06 -0.18
CA MET A 91 13.37 1.22 0.91
C MET A 91 12.54 0.02 0.42
N ALA A 92 11.63 0.24 -0.54
CA ALA A 92 10.83 -0.84 -1.10
C ALA A 92 11.70 -1.94 -1.71
N LYS A 93 12.77 -1.54 -2.44
CA LYS A 93 13.73 -2.49 -3.01
C LYS A 93 14.50 -3.22 -1.91
N ILE A 94 15.04 -2.50 -0.93
CA ILE A 94 15.84 -3.07 0.17
C ILE A 94 15.05 -4.15 0.91
N LEU A 95 13.79 -3.90 1.24
CA LEU A 95 12.94 -4.86 1.95
C LEU A 95 12.53 -6.03 1.06
N THR A 96 12.18 -5.76 -0.20
CA THR A 96 11.81 -6.80 -1.17
C THR A 96 12.98 -7.75 -1.45
N ASP A 97 14.20 -7.22 -1.60
CA ASP A 97 15.40 -8.05 -1.83
C ASP A 97 15.76 -8.91 -0.61
N LYS A 98 15.37 -8.49 0.59
CA LYS A 98 15.46 -9.31 1.79
C LYS A 98 14.36 -10.38 1.90
N GLY A 99 13.36 -10.38 1.00
CA GLY A 99 12.25 -11.34 1.01
C GLY A 99 11.05 -10.92 1.86
N ILE A 100 11.00 -9.68 2.34
CA ILE A 100 9.86 -9.14 3.08
C ILE A 100 8.73 -8.80 2.11
N LEU A 101 7.50 -9.13 2.46
CA LEU A 101 6.31 -8.72 1.72
C LEU A 101 6.07 -7.23 1.94
N VAL A 102 6.17 -6.45 0.86
CA VAL A 102 6.04 -4.99 0.90
C VAL A 102 4.85 -4.55 0.07
N GLY A 103 4.05 -3.66 0.63
CA GLY A 103 3.05 -2.87 -0.08
C GLY A 103 3.33 -1.38 0.11
N LEU A 104 2.67 -0.53 -0.69
CA LEU A 104 2.70 0.91 -0.51
C LEU A 104 1.36 1.40 0.01
N GLU A 105 1.43 2.38 0.90
CA GLU A 105 0.26 3.08 1.39
C GLU A 105 0.42 4.60 1.22
N ASN A 106 -0.69 5.30 1.12
CA ASN A 106 -0.72 6.74 0.96
C ASN A 106 -1.72 7.35 1.95
N SER A 107 -1.55 7.03 3.21
CA SER A 107 -2.34 7.58 4.31
C SER A 107 -1.68 8.80 4.93
N GLY A 108 -2.48 9.61 5.60
CA GLY A 108 -2.05 10.82 6.27
C GLY A 108 -2.99 11.99 5.98
N SER A 109 -2.74 13.13 6.58
CA SER A 109 -3.64 14.29 6.48
C SER A 109 -3.62 14.95 5.10
N LYS A 110 -2.46 14.98 4.43
CA LYS A 110 -2.26 15.58 3.10
C LYS A 110 -2.20 14.52 1.99
N GLU A 111 -1.69 13.36 2.30
CA GLU A 111 -1.47 12.25 1.36
C GLU A 111 -2.78 11.75 0.73
N ARG A 112 -3.89 11.78 1.47
CA ARG A 112 -5.22 11.45 0.94
C ARG A 112 -5.61 12.24 -0.30
N MET A 113 -5.21 13.51 -0.37
CA MET A 113 -5.48 14.36 -1.54
C MET A 113 -4.66 13.93 -2.76
N SER A 114 -3.56 13.23 -2.54
CA SER A 114 -2.61 12.75 -3.56
C SER A 114 -2.72 11.25 -3.81
N SER A 115 -3.74 10.56 -3.29
CA SER A 115 -3.89 9.10 -3.42
C SER A 115 -3.88 8.61 -4.88
N ARG A 116 -4.33 9.44 -5.82
CA ARG A 116 -4.22 9.18 -7.27
C ARG A 116 -2.78 9.01 -7.77
N ASN A 117 -1.79 9.48 -7.00
CA ASN A 117 -0.38 9.41 -7.37
C ASN A 117 0.30 8.11 -6.90
N LEU A 118 -0.42 7.23 -6.21
CA LEU A 118 0.12 5.97 -5.70
C LEU A 118 0.84 5.12 -6.78
N PRO A 119 0.34 5.00 -8.03
CA PRO A 119 1.06 4.32 -9.10
C PRO A 119 2.43 4.94 -9.40
N PHE A 120 2.55 6.26 -9.30
CA PHE A 120 3.79 6.98 -9.58
C PHE A 120 4.81 6.85 -8.44
N LEU A 121 4.35 6.62 -7.22
CA LEU A 121 5.22 6.22 -6.12
C LEU A 121 5.85 4.84 -6.39
N ALA A 122 5.07 3.88 -6.87
CA ALA A 122 5.60 2.60 -7.31
C ALA A 122 6.58 2.75 -8.48
N GLY A 123 6.29 3.64 -9.44
CA GLY A 123 7.20 4.00 -10.52
C GLY A 123 8.53 4.58 -10.04
N THR A 124 8.52 5.36 -8.96
CA THR A 124 9.75 5.86 -8.32
C THR A 124 10.59 4.70 -7.78
N CYS A 125 9.99 3.68 -7.19
CA CYS A 125 10.74 2.49 -6.75
C CYS A 125 11.47 1.80 -7.91
N VAL A 126 10.88 1.80 -9.12
CA VAL A 126 11.55 1.28 -10.33
C VAL A 126 12.77 2.13 -10.68
N ALA A 127 12.66 3.46 -10.63
CA ALA A 127 13.78 4.36 -10.90
C ALA A 127 14.96 4.14 -9.93
N TYR A 128 14.67 3.67 -8.70
CA TYR A 128 15.67 3.31 -7.70
C TYR A 128 16.03 1.81 -7.66
N GLY A 129 15.72 1.10 -8.75
CA GLY A 129 16.25 -0.23 -9.02
C GLY A 129 15.38 -1.41 -8.59
N LEU A 130 14.11 -1.18 -8.23
CA LEU A 130 13.16 -2.27 -8.06
C LEU A 130 12.69 -2.75 -9.44
N ASP A 131 12.53 -4.06 -9.60
CA ASP A 131 11.92 -4.65 -10.80
C ASP A 131 10.50 -4.09 -11.02
N LYS A 132 10.12 -3.85 -12.28
CA LYS A 132 8.87 -3.18 -12.63
C LYS A 132 7.64 -3.99 -12.21
N GLU A 133 7.66 -5.30 -12.41
CA GLU A 133 6.54 -6.17 -12.00
C GLU A 133 6.42 -6.23 -10.48
N LYS A 134 7.55 -6.27 -9.77
CA LYS A 134 7.56 -6.16 -8.30
C LYS A 134 7.02 -4.81 -7.84
N ALA A 135 7.37 -3.72 -8.51
CA ALA A 135 6.82 -2.39 -8.19
C ALA A 135 5.30 -2.32 -8.40
N LEU A 136 4.78 -2.93 -9.47
CA LEU A 136 3.34 -3.05 -9.68
C LEU A 136 2.68 -3.87 -8.56
N GLN A 137 3.32 -4.96 -8.12
CA GLN A 137 2.82 -5.78 -7.02
C GLN A 137 2.73 -5.02 -5.70
N LEU A 138 3.59 -4.00 -5.44
CA LEU A 138 3.52 -3.19 -4.22
C LEU A 138 2.15 -2.53 -4.01
N ILE A 139 1.47 -2.17 -5.09
CA ILE A 139 0.18 -1.46 -5.07
C ILE A 139 -1.00 -2.33 -5.52
N THR A 140 -0.76 -3.61 -5.78
CA THR A 140 -1.78 -4.58 -6.20
C THR A 140 -1.73 -5.83 -5.32
N LEU A 141 -1.10 -6.91 -5.77
CA LEU A 141 -1.12 -8.22 -5.13
C LEU A 141 -0.53 -8.21 -3.71
N ASN A 142 0.60 -7.51 -3.51
CA ASN A 142 1.23 -7.50 -2.18
C ASN A 142 0.36 -6.78 -1.16
N THR A 143 -0.18 -5.62 -1.53
CA THR A 143 -1.12 -4.89 -0.68
C THR A 143 -2.38 -5.72 -0.41
N ALA A 144 -2.92 -6.42 -1.42
CA ALA A 144 -4.05 -7.32 -1.23
C ALA A 144 -3.73 -8.44 -0.22
N LYS A 145 -2.55 -9.05 -0.29
CA LYS A 145 -2.07 -10.05 0.68
C LYS A 145 -1.95 -9.48 2.10
N LEU A 146 -1.37 -8.30 2.24
CA LEU A 146 -1.23 -7.63 3.54
C LEU A 146 -2.58 -7.29 4.17
N LEU A 147 -3.57 -6.98 3.35
CA LEU A 147 -4.94 -6.72 3.78
C LEU A 147 -5.79 -7.98 3.94
N GLY A 148 -5.32 -9.14 3.49
CA GLY A 148 -6.05 -10.41 3.54
C GLY A 148 -7.21 -10.52 2.54
N ILE A 149 -7.14 -9.80 1.41
CA ILE A 149 -8.15 -9.76 0.35
C ILE A 149 -7.63 -10.30 -0.99
N ASP A 150 -6.47 -10.93 -1.00
CA ASP A 150 -5.81 -11.45 -2.20
C ASP A 150 -6.56 -12.60 -2.89
N GLN A 151 -7.49 -13.24 -2.19
CA GLN A 151 -8.41 -14.20 -2.80
C GLN A 151 -9.48 -13.52 -3.67
N GLN A 152 -9.73 -12.23 -3.45
CA GLN A 152 -10.77 -11.46 -4.15
C GLN A 152 -10.19 -10.55 -5.24
N CYS A 153 -9.02 -9.95 -5.01
CA CYS A 153 -8.43 -8.97 -5.91
C CYS A 153 -6.89 -8.94 -5.82
N GLY A 154 -6.26 -8.03 -6.58
CA GLY A 154 -4.81 -7.79 -6.55
C GLY A 154 -4.03 -8.48 -7.68
N SER A 155 -4.62 -9.46 -8.37
CA SER A 155 -4.05 -10.12 -9.55
C SER A 155 -5.14 -10.44 -10.57
N LEU A 156 -4.72 -10.71 -11.80
CA LEU A 156 -5.60 -11.13 -12.90
C LEU A 156 -5.63 -12.67 -12.95
N GLU A 157 -6.55 -13.26 -12.21
CA GLU A 157 -6.73 -14.70 -12.10
C GLU A 157 -8.21 -15.06 -12.18
N GLU A 158 -8.51 -16.27 -12.71
CA GLU A 158 -9.88 -16.79 -12.71
C GLU A 158 -10.44 -16.90 -11.28
N GLY A 159 -11.69 -16.49 -11.11
CA GLY A 159 -12.38 -16.53 -9.82
C GLY A 159 -12.20 -15.28 -8.96
N LYS A 160 -11.32 -14.35 -9.35
CA LYS A 160 -11.19 -13.04 -8.69
C LYS A 160 -12.11 -12.00 -9.29
N ASP A 161 -12.37 -10.95 -8.52
CA ASP A 161 -13.13 -9.80 -8.99
C ASP A 161 -12.43 -9.15 -10.19
N ALA A 162 -13.18 -8.90 -11.27
CA ALA A 162 -12.68 -8.14 -12.40
C ALA A 162 -12.61 -6.63 -12.06
N THR A 163 -11.76 -6.30 -11.08
CA THR A 163 -11.42 -4.93 -10.72
C THR A 163 -10.07 -4.60 -11.31
N LEU A 164 -10.09 -3.96 -12.49
CA LEU A 164 -8.91 -3.73 -13.31
C LEU A 164 -9.07 -2.47 -14.17
N PHE A 165 -7.98 -2.03 -14.76
CA PHE A 165 -7.97 -0.98 -15.77
C PHE A 165 -7.09 -1.35 -16.97
N ILE A 166 -7.30 -0.67 -18.08
CA ILE A 166 -6.50 -0.77 -19.30
C ILE A 166 -5.81 0.57 -19.52
N SER A 167 -4.51 0.56 -19.72
CA SER A 167 -3.70 1.73 -20.05
C SER A 167 -2.99 1.52 -21.39
N GLU A 168 -2.97 2.53 -22.24
CA GLU A 168 -2.19 2.52 -23.50
C GLU A 168 -0.69 2.69 -23.25
N GLY A 169 -0.30 3.28 -22.12
CA GLY A 169 1.07 3.48 -21.71
C GLY A 169 1.38 2.83 -20.37
N ASP A 170 2.58 3.12 -19.85
CA ASP A 170 3.00 2.64 -18.55
C ASP A 170 2.17 3.28 -17.44
N ALA A 171 1.42 2.46 -16.71
CA ALA A 171 0.59 2.90 -15.60
C ALA A 171 1.39 3.50 -14.43
N LEU A 172 2.67 3.14 -14.30
CA LEU A 172 3.57 3.63 -13.26
C LEU A 172 4.32 4.91 -13.64
N ASP A 173 4.29 5.31 -14.91
CA ASP A 173 4.92 6.55 -15.38
C ASP A 173 3.87 7.64 -15.65
N MET A 174 3.92 8.75 -14.89
CA MET A 174 2.98 9.85 -15.03
C MET A 174 2.97 10.51 -16.41
N ARG A 175 4.04 10.35 -17.20
CA ARG A 175 4.15 10.94 -18.56
C ARG A 175 3.42 10.11 -19.59
N THR A 176 3.32 8.80 -19.38
CA THR A 176 2.76 7.85 -20.34
C THR A 176 1.49 7.16 -19.85
N ASN A 177 1.14 7.31 -18.57
CA ASN A 177 -0.10 6.77 -18.03
C ASN A 177 -1.31 7.36 -18.76
N LYS A 178 -2.04 6.49 -19.48
CA LYS A 178 -3.25 6.87 -20.22
C LYS A 178 -4.28 5.75 -20.09
N LEU A 179 -5.13 5.89 -19.09
CA LEU A 179 -6.23 4.95 -18.87
C LEU A 179 -7.29 5.11 -19.96
N THR A 180 -7.67 3.99 -20.57
CA THR A 180 -8.73 3.94 -21.59
C THR A 180 -10.02 3.32 -21.06
N HIS A 181 -9.90 2.29 -20.22
CA HIS A 181 -11.03 1.60 -19.61
C HIS A 181 -10.71 1.26 -18.15
N ALA A 182 -11.74 1.24 -17.33
CA ALA A 182 -11.63 0.70 -15.97
C ALA A 182 -12.91 -0.03 -15.58
N PHE A 183 -12.73 -1.09 -14.78
CA PHE A 183 -13.80 -1.96 -14.31
C PHE A 183 -13.70 -2.14 -12.81
N ILE A 184 -14.84 -2.16 -12.14
CA ILE A 184 -14.98 -2.53 -10.72
C ILE A 184 -15.97 -3.68 -10.66
N GLN A 185 -15.51 -4.85 -10.23
CA GLN A 185 -16.30 -6.08 -10.17
C GLN A 185 -17.02 -6.37 -11.52
N GLY A 186 -16.27 -6.26 -12.62
CA GLY A 186 -16.76 -6.50 -13.98
C GLY A 186 -17.60 -5.38 -14.57
N ARG A 187 -17.97 -4.36 -13.81
CA ARG A 187 -18.75 -3.21 -14.30
C ARG A 187 -17.83 -2.11 -14.81
N MET A 188 -17.97 -1.75 -16.06
CA MET A 188 -17.22 -0.62 -16.64
C MET A 188 -17.63 0.68 -15.96
N ILE A 189 -16.64 1.46 -15.52
CA ILE A 189 -16.84 2.77 -14.91
C ILE A 189 -16.42 3.89 -15.82
N SER A 190 -17.07 5.06 -15.69
CA SER A 190 -16.67 6.26 -16.43
C SER A 190 -15.39 6.84 -15.86
N LEU A 191 -14.41 7.10 -16.71
CA LEU A 191 -13.16 7.80 -16.36
C LEU A 191 -13.32 9.34 -16.39
N ALA A 192 -14.51 9.86 -16.72
CA ALA A 192 -14.76 11.29 -16.78
C ALA A 192 -14.73 11.90 -15.37
N THR A 193 -13.82 12.85 -15.16
CA THR A 193 -13.70 13.64 -13.94
C THR A 193 -14.54 14.92 -14.04
N HIS A 194 -14.73 15.62 -12.90
CA HIS A 194 -15.35 16.94 -12.91
C HIS A 194 -14.60 17.93 -13.83
N GLN A 195 -13.26 17.86 -13.80
CA GLN A 195 -12.41 18.73 -14.62
C GLN A 195 -12.56 18.43 -16.12
N THR A 196 -12.60 17.16 -16.54
CA THR A 196 -12.81 16.81 -17.94
C THR A 196 -14.18 17.26 -18.43
N LYS A 197 -15.24 17.06 -17.64
CA LYS A 197 -16.59 17.53 -17.96
C LYS A 197 -16.66 19.04 -18.12
N LEU A 198 -15.99 19.79 -17.23
CA LEU A 198 -15.90 21.26 -17.37
C LEU A 198 -15.10 21.65 -18.62
N SER A 199 -13.96 21.00 -18.87
CA SER A 199 -13.16 21.25 -20.08
C SER A 199 -14.00 21.06 -21.32
N ASP A 200 -14.71 19.94 -21.44
CA ASP A 200 -15.55 19.64 -22.62
C ASP A 200 -16.68 20.65 -22.76
N LYS A 201 -17.33 21.04 -21.67
CA LYS A 201 -18.38 22.07 -21.65
C LYS A 201 -17.87 23.40 -22.17
N TYR A 202 -16.69 23.86 -21.74
CA TYR A 202 -16.15 25.13 -22.14
C TYR A 202 -15.56 25.10 -23.55
N LYS A 203 -14.91 23.99 -23.96
CA LYS A 203 -14.49 23.79 -25.35
C LYS A 203 -15.68 23.90 -26.31
N ALA A 204 -16.77 23.20 -26.01
CA ALA A 204 -18.00 23.28 -26.84
C ALA A 204 -18.57 24.70 -26.85
N LYS A 205 -18.60 25.41 -25.70
CA LYS A 205 -19.12 26.78 -25.61
C LYS A 205 -18.33 27.77 -26.47
N TYR A 206 -17.02 27.65 -26.55
CA TYR A 206 -16.15 28.58 -27.24
C TYR A 206 -15.61 28.03 -28.58
N ASN A 207 -16.17 26.93 -29.09
CA ASN A 207 -15.75 26.27 -30.35
C ASN A 207 -14.21 26.02 -30.41
N GLN A 208 -13.59 25.74 -29.26
CA GLN A 208 -12.16 25.40 -29.18
C GLN A 208 -11.98 23.89 -29.39
N LYS A 209 -11.03 23.56 -30.28
CA LYS A 209 -10.65 22.16 -30.55
C LYS A 209 -9.64 21.65 -29.49
#